data_d88f70592ac4d4a1c6a2f7002c4162c9
#
_entry.id   d88f70592ac4d4a1c6a2f7002c4162c9
#
_cell.length_a   1.000
_cell.length_b   1.000
_cell.length_c   1.000
_cell.angle_alpha   90.00
_cell.angle_beta   90.00
_cell.angle_gamma   90.00
#
_symmetry.space_group_name_H-M   'P 1'
#
loop_
_entity.id
_entity.type
_entity.pdbx_description
1 polymer ?
#
loop_
_entity_poly.entity_id
_entity_poly.type
_entity_poly.pdbx_seq_one_letter_code
_entity_poly.pdbx_strand_id
1 'polypeptide(L)'
;MEYQVVFYIFFSFRWSKLWSEIKLKILYGVNILLPINYIYIYMFKEETDMSRRGTNIRKRTDGRWEGRYYIVDTAGSKKCKSVYGHSYKEVTERLLTAKAASLNQTAAPKQSAITVKEVAEKWLESIASSRKCSTIQKYSTIYNKYIKPNWGESVIDQLNQNEILKELPETAGESVTKSILCIFNSILAYGTATYGTGEIHLSYRAKRSSVTSANNINTINTTDQQKLTEYLLTELDIYKLGILLCLFMGLRLGEICALKWEDIDMISRTLHVNRTVQRLPVDMVHTSDSSQNNHTATRKTSLYIDSPKTSNSLREIPIPDFIYDKLSDYYNTSMKGDSYFLKKNQPMDPRTYQNKFHIYLREAGIGNTHFHALRHTFATNCISSGADAKSVSEILGHSNVNITLNRYVHPNLETKRSAINSIVIP
;
A
#
# COMPACT_ATOMS: atom_id res chain seq x y z
N MET A 1 -6.09 -23.01 -20.66
CA MET A 1 -5.13 -21.89 -20.71
C MET A 1 -4.19 -22.06 -19.53
N GLU A 2 -2.96 -22.41 -19.83
CA GLU A 2 -1.94 -22.95 -18.93
C GLU A 2 -1.30 -21.85 -18.09
N TYR A 3 -1.20 -22.09 -16.76
CA TYR A 3 -0.38 -21.29 -15.89
C TYR A 3 1.06 -21.80 -15.94
N GLN A 4 1.95 -21.07 -16.60
CA GLN A 4 3.39 -21.28 -16.47
C GLN A 4 3.85 -20.66 -15.14
N VAL A 5 4.17 -21.51 -14.17
CA VAL A 5 4.93 -21.14 -12.98
C VAL A 5 6.39 -21.42 -13.27
N VAL A 6 7.19 -20.36 -13.49
CA VAL A 6 8.64 -20.47 -13.65
C VAL A 6 9.26 -20.46 -12.26
N PHE A 7 9.67 -21.64 -11.79
CA PHE A 7 10.56 -21.77 -10.63
C PHE A 7 12.00 -21.82 -11.11
N TYR A 8 12.80 -20.79 -10.84
CA TYR A 8 14.25 -20.87 -10.88
C TYR A 8 14.75 -21.48 -9.59
N ILE A 9 15.20 -22.72 -9.64
CA ILE A 9 15.96 -23.35 -8.56
C ILE A 9 17.34 -23.72 -9.10
N PHE A 10 18.36 -23.00 -8.63
CA PHE A 10 19.74 -23.45 -8.73
C PHE A 10 19.95 -24.54 -7.68
N PHE A 11 20.10 -25.79 -8.10
CA PHE A 11 20.71 -26.83 -7.28
C PHE A 11 21.40 -27.86 -8.14
N SER A 12 22.65 -28.10 -7.81
CA SER A 12 23.56 -29.03 -8.44
C SER A 12 23.25 -30.50 -8.10
N PHE A 13 23.23 -31.34 -9.10
CA PHE A 13 23.71 -32.72 -9.20
C PHE A 13 23.21 -33.87 -8.31
N ARG A 14 22.06 -33.84 -7.64
CA ARG A 14 21.59 -35.04 -6.91
C ARG A 14 20.07 -35.37 -7.04
N TRP A 15 19.36 -34.76 -7.92
CA TRP A 15 17.90 -34.91 -8.10
C TRP A 15 17.47 -35.85 -9.23
N SER A 16 18.39 -36.57 -9.87
CA SER A 16 18.10 -37.35 -11.07
C SER A 16 17.12 -38.52 -10.85
N LYS A 17 17.12 -39.11 -9.67
CA LYS A 17 16.27 -40.30 -9.39
C LYS A 17 14.83 -39.94 -9.05
N LEU A 18 14.61 -38.88 -8.28
CA LEU A 18 13.25 -38.42 -7.94
C LEU A 18 12.55 -37.78 -9.13
N TRP A 19 13.29 -37.05 -9.98
CA TRP A 19 12.79 -36.48 -11.21
C TRP A 19 12.41 -37.52 -12.26
N SER A 20 13.10 -38.65 -12.32
CA SER A 20 12.73 -39.74 -13.24
C SER A 20 11.42 -40.42 -12.84
N GLU A 21 11.16 -40.60 -11.56
CA GLU A 21 9.90 -41.18 -11.06
C GLU A 21 8.71 -40.22 -11.21
N ILE A 22 8.89 -38.91 -10.96
CA ILE A 22 7.86 -37.89 -11.18
C ILE A 22 7.55 -37.73 -12.67
N LYS A 23 8.56 -37.72 -13.53
CA LYS A 23 8.40 -37.62 -14.98
C LYS A 23 7.67 -38.82 -15.59
N LEU A 24 7.91 -40.03 -15.08
CA LEU A 24 7.18 -41.23 -15.51
C LEU A 24 5.70 -41.17 -15.11
N LYS A 25 5.37 -40.62 -13.92
CA LYS A 25 3.97 -40.53 -13.44
C LYS A 25 3.18 -39.43 -14.13
N ILE A 26 3.82 -38.33 -14.53
CA ILE A 26 3.18 -37.25 -15.32
C ILE A 26 2.84 -37.74 -16.75
N LEU A 27 3.66 -38.60 -17.34
CA LEU A 27 3.42 -39.19 -18.66
C LEU A 27 2.21 -40.13 -18.70
N TYR A 28 1.77 -40.64 -17.55
CA TYR A 28 0.60 -41.55 -17.45
C TYR A 28 -0.67 -40.89 -16.92
N GLY A 29 -0.74 -39.54 -16.89
CA GLY A 29 -1.99 -38.79 -16.65
C GLY A 29 -2.59 -38.91 -15.24
N VAL A 30 -1.79 -39.25 -14.22
CA VAL A 30 -2.26 -39.37 -12.83
C VAL A 30 -2.09 -38.05 -12.09
N ASN A 31 -3.22 -37.40 -11.76
CA ASN A 31 -3.24 -36.22 -10.89
C ASN A 31 -2.80 -36.60 -9.45
N ILE A 32 -1.59 -36.18 -9.06
CA ILE A 32 -1.11 -36.41 -7.69
C ILE A 32 -1.12 -35.08 -6.97
N LEU A 33 -2.12 -34.85 -6.14
CA LEU A 33 -2.11 -33.88 -5.04
C LEU A 33 -1.29 -34.50 -3.89
N LEU A 34 0.02 -34.23 -3.86
CA LEU A 34 0.84 -34.54 -2.69
C LEU A 34 0.67 -33.42 -1.67
N PRO A 35 0.21 -33.70 -0.43
CA PRO A 35 0.15 -32.69 0.63
C PRO A 35 1.57 -32.21 0.98
N ILE A 36 1.73 -30.90 1.15
CA ILE A 36 2.99 -30.22 1.47
C ILE A 36 3.73 -30.85 2.67
N ASN A 37 3.01 -31.45 3.59
CA ASN A 37 3.55 -32.18 4.74
C ASN A 37 4.38 -33.44 4.36
N TYR A 38 4.14 -34.05 3.20
CA TYR A 38 4.92 -35.21 2.77
C TYR A 38 6.31 -34.83 2.24
N ILE A 39 6.43 -33.67 1.65
CA ILE A 39 7.71 -33.10 1.18
C ILE A 39 8.58 -32.73 2.39
N TYR A 40 7.96 -32.19 3.45
CA TYR A 40 8.68 -31.84 4.69
C TYR A 40 9.20 -33.08 5.43
N ILE A 41 8.41 -34.17 5.49
CA ILE A 41 8.83 -35.42 6.15
C ILE A 41 9.97 -36.10 5.38
N TYR A 42 10.00 -36.01 4.05
CA TYR A 42 11.08 -36.57 3.24
C TYR A 42 12.38 -35.76 3.36
N MET A 43 12.28 -34.43 3.44
CA MET A 43 13.45 -33.56 3.66
C MET A 43 14.10 -33.78 5.04
N PHE A 44 13.30 -34.06 6.07
CA PHE A 44 13.83 -34.33 7.42
C PHE A 44 14.32 -35.78 7.63
N LYS A 45 13.88 -36.72 6.81
CA LYS A 45 14.29 -38.13 6.94
C LYS A 45 15.63 -38.46 6.28
N GLU A 46 16.09 -37.67 5.30
CA GLU A 46 17.39 -37.85 4.69
C GLU A 46 18.57 -37.24 5.51
N GLU A 47 18.28 -36.32 6.46
CA GLU A 47 19.34 -35.82 7.36
C GLU A 47 19.77 -36.82 8.45
N THR A 48 19.01 -37.88 8.69
CA THR A 48 19.35 -38.88 9.73
C THR A 48 20.16 -40.08 9.23
N ASP A 49 20.33 -40.22 7.91
CA ASP A 49 21.02 -41.40 7.33
C ASP A 49 22.31 -41.10 6.54
N MET A 50 22.88 -39.91 6.80
CA MET A 50 24.21 -39.57 6.27
C MET A 50 25.33 -40.14 7.13
N SER A 51 25.85 -41.21 6.63
CA SER A 51 27.17 -41.85 6.81
C SER A 51 28.02 -41.34 7.98
N ARG A 52 28.48 -42.28 8.77
CA ARG A 52 29.44 -42.25 9.88
C ARG A 52 30.81 -41.59 9.60
N ARG A 53 30.96 -40.74 8.61
CA ARG A 53 32.14 -39.95 8.30
C ARG A 53 31.82 -38.46 8.50
N GLY A 54 32.07 -37.96 9.76
CA GLY A 54 31.88 -36.52 10.02
C GLY A 54 31.55 -36.12 11.44
N THR A 55 31.36 -37.07 12.36
CA THR A 55 31.28 -36.71 13.79
C THR A 55 32.70 -36.59 14.30
N ASN A 56 33.14 -35.37 14.66
CA ASN A 56 34.44 -35.10 15.31
C ASN A 56 34.50 -35.69 16.73
N ILE A 57 33.97 -36.92 16.91
CA ILE A 57 33.92 -37.67 18.18
C ILE A 57 34.78 -38.93 18.03
N ARG A 58 35.75 -39.09 18.94
CA ARG A 58 36.63 -40.26 18.96
C ARG A 58 36.78 -40.80 20.37
N LYS A 59 37.03 -42.10 20.49
CA LYS A 59 37.42 -42.73 21.76
C LYS A 59 38.92 -42.58 21.94
N ARG A 60 39.34 -42.11 23.09
CA ARG A 60 40.76 -41.93 23.45
C ARG A 60 41.33 -43.23 24.06
N THR A 61 42.64 -43.31 24.12
CA THR A 61 43.36 -44.46 24.72
C THR A 61 43.11 -44.58 26.23
N ASP A 62 42.73 -43.48 26.90
CA ASP A 62 42.33 -43.43 28.32
C ASP A 62 40.89 -43.89 28.58
N GLY A 63 40.17 -44.38 27.54
CA GLY A 63 38.79 -44.89 27.65
C GLY A 63 37.72 -43.84 27.51
N ARG A 64 38.03 -42.57 27.61
CA ARG A 64 37.05 -41.45 27.47
C ARG A 64 36.75 -41.15 26.01
N TRP A 65 35.58 -40.61 25.75
CA TRP A 65 35.19 -40.05 24.44
C TRP A 65 35.51 -38.55 24.38
N GLU A 66 36.04 -38.08 23.24
CA GLU A 66 36.40 -36.70 22.94
C GLU A 66 35.60 -36.24 21.72
N GLY A 67 34.84 -35.14 21.86
CA GLY A 67 34.16 -34.44 20.75
C GLY A 67 34.84 -33.10 20.50
N ARG A 68 35.22 -32.82 19.26
CA ARG A 68 35.87 -31.56 18.87
C ARG A 68 34.95 -30.66 18.09
N TYR A 69 34.98 -29.34 18.38
CA TYR A 69 34.28 -28.33 17.63
C TYR A 69 35.16 -27.08 17.48
N TYR A 70 34.82 -26.29 16.45
CA TYR A 70 35.59 -25.08 16.16
C TYR A 70 34.73 -23.86 16.51
N ILE A 71 35.37 -22.88 17.13
CA ILE A 71 34.80 -21.53 17.35
C ILE A 71 35.66 -20.56 16.53
N VAL A 72 34.99 -19.54 15.97
CA VAL A 72 35.66 -18.43 15.29
C VAL A 72 35.82 -17.31 16.32
N ASP A 73 37.03 -16.86 16.53
CA ASP A 73 37.38 -15.74 17.38
C ASP A 73 36.98 -14.41 16.71
N THR A 74 36.82 -13.34 17.47
CA THR A 74 36.52 -11.97 17.00
C THR A 74 37.49 -11.44 15.93
N ALA A 75 38.66 -12.05 15.81
CA ALA A 75 39.65 -11.78 14.77
C ALA A 75 39.53 -12.71 13.54
N GLY A 76 38.47 -13.53 13.41
CA GLY A 76 38.27 -14.46 12.29
C GLY A 76 39.11 -15.74 12.39
N SER A 77 39.86 -15.94 13.45
CA SER A 77 40.72 -17.14 13.63
C SER A 77 39.92 -18.33 14.19
N LYS A 78 40.08 -19.51 13.59
CA LYS A 78 39.40 -20.75 14.02
C LYS A 78 40.17 -21.40 15.17
N LYS A 79 39.57 -21.44 16.37
CA LYS A 79 40.12 -22.18 17.53
C LYS A 79 39.34 -23.47 17.75
N CYS A 80 40.06 -24.58 17.93
CA CYS A 80 39.50 -25.88 18.24
C CYS A 80 39.28 -26.00 19.75
N LYS A 81 38.07 -26.41 20.16
CA LYS A 81 37.74 -26.79 21.54
C LYS A 81 37.27 -28.23 21.60
N SER A 82 37.48 -28.89 22.74
CA SER A 82 37.08 -30.29 22.96
C SER A 82 36.14 -30.39 24.16
N VAL A 83 35.16 -31.31 24.06
CA VAL A 83 34.32 -31.78 25.15
C VAL A 83 34.59 -33.26 25.39
N TYR A 84 34.49 -33.69 26.64
CA TYR A 84 34.82 -35.06 27.06
C TYR A 84 33.65 -35.70 27.79
N GLY A 85 33.52 -37.04 27.69
CA GLY A 85 32.49 -37.81 28.40
C GLY A 85 32.83 -39.29 28.44
N HIS A 86 32.08 -40.05 29.22
CA HIS A 86 32.27 -41.48 29.40
C HIS A 86 31.58 -42.32 28.33
N SER A 87 30.59 -41.77 27.61
CA SER A 87 29.88 -42.45 26.54
C SER A 87 29.81 -41.60 25.27
N TYR A 88 29.62 -42.23 24.12
CA TYR A 88 29.43 -41.56 22.83
C TYR A 88 28.20 -40.65 22.87
N LYS A 89 27.09 -41.10 23.46
CA LYS A 89 25.84 -40.36 23.59
C LYS A 89 26.02 -39.09 24.42
N GLU A 90 26.70 -39.21 25.57
CA GLU A 90 26.99 -38.08 26.44
C GLU A 90 27.82 -36.99 25.76
N VAL A 91 28.84 -37.39 24.99
CA VAL A 91 29.68 -36.44 24.25
C VAL A 91 28.93 -35.81 23.11
N THR A 92 28.00 -36.52 22.47
CA THR A 92 27.14 -35.95 21.40
C THR A 92 26.24 -34.86 21.97
N GLU A 93 25.57 -35.09 23.11
CA GLU A 93 24.72 -34.11 23.78
C GLU A 93 25.54 -32.88 24.25
N ARG A 94 26.66 -33.10 24.89
CA ARG A 94 27.61 -32.05 25.32
C ARG A 94 28.14 -31.23 24.13
N LEU A 95 28.42 -31.91 23.00
CA LEU A 95 28.88 -31.23 21.78
C LEU A 95 27.80 -30.36 21.15
N LEU A 96 26.55 -30.83 21.13
CA LEU A 96 25.40 -30.05 20.66
C LEU A 96 25.17 -28.83 21.55
N THR A 97 25.19 -28.99 22.86
CA THR A 97 25.03 -27.88 23.82
C THR A 97 26.20 -26.87 23.70
N ALA A 98 27.46 -27.34 23.56
CA ALA A 98 28.62 -26.48 23.41
C ALA A 98 28.64 -25.74 22.07
N LYS A 99 28.17 -26.38 20.98
CA LYS A 99 27.98 -25.70 19.68
C LYS A 99 26.88 -24.66 19.74
N ALA A 100 25.73 -24.97 20.36
CA ALA A 100 24.63 -24.00 20.57
C ALA A 100 25.11 -22.82 21.42
N ALA A 101 25.82 -23.05 22.50
CA ALA A 101 26.38 -21.98 23.35
C ALA A 101 27.44 -21.16 22.59
N SER A 102 28.22 -21.77 21.69
CA SER A 102 29.21 -21.03 20.87
C SER A 102 28.56 -20.19 19.78
N LEU A 103 27.44 -20.63 19.20
CA LEU A 103 26.65 -19.84 18.27
C LEU A 103 26.02 -18.61 18.95
N ASN A 104 25.63 -18.76 20.23
CA ASN A 104 25.15 -17.63 21.03
C ASN A 104 26.27 -16.69 21.51
N GLN A 105 27.55 -17.15 21.53
CA GLN A 105 28.70 -16.32 21.88
C GLN A 105 29.37 -15.65 20.64
N THR A 106 29.10 -16.10 19.44
CA THR A 106 29.39 -15.38 18.19
C THR A 106 28.30 -14.39 17.83
N ALA A 107 27.43 -14.01 18.79
CA ALA A 107 26.65 -12.78 18.65
C ALA A 107 27.65 -11.65 18.40
N ALA A 108 27.49 -11.03 17.24
CA ALA A 108 28.25 -9.93 16.68
C ALA A 108 28.72 -8.91 17.73
N PRO A 109 29.78 -8.12 17.44
CA PRO A 109 30.21 -7.04 18.31
C PRO A 109 28.96 -6.26 18.70
N LYS A 110 28.86 -5.88 19.98
CA LYS A 110 27.79 -5.00 20.49
C LYS A 110 27.64 -3.86 19.47
N GLN A 111 26.74 -4.04 18.52
CA GLN A 111 26.32 -2.95 17.66
C GLN A 111 25.84 -1.89 18.63
N SER A 112 26.35 -0.69 18.51
CA SER A 112 25.85 0.48 19.17
C SER A 112 24.34 0.39 19.17
N ALA A 113 23.72 0.44 20.36
CA ALA A 113 22.30 0.27 20.54
C ALA A 113 21.56 1.24 19.60
N ILE A 114 21.10 0.74 18.45
CA ILE A 114 20.48 1.58 17.42
C ILE A 114 19.06 1.92 17.84
N THR A 115 18.70 3.19 17.74
CA THR A 115 17.37 3.67 18.12
C THR A 115 16.37 3.56 16.99
N VAL A 116 15.08 3.49 17.32
CA VAL A 116 13.99 3.54 16.31
C VAL A 116 14.09 4.80 15.46
N LYS A 117 14.51 5.94 16.05
CA LYS A 117 14.69 7.20 15.34
C LYS A 117 15.74 7.10 14.23
N GLU A 118 16.92 6.58 14.56
CA GLU A 118 18.00 6.43 13.57
C GLU A 118 17.60 5.51 12.41
N VAL A 119 16.92 4.41 12.72
CA VAL A 119 16.43 3.47 11.70
C VAL A 119 15.34 4.11 10.85
N ALA A 120 14.39 4.83 11.47
CA ALA A 120 13.29 5.47 10.78
C ALA A 120 13.74 6.59 9.84
N GLU A 121 14.68 7.43 10.27
CA GLU A 121 15.22 8.52 9.46
C GLU A 121 15.93 7.95 8.23
N LYS A 122 16.78 6.94 8.38
CA LYS A 122 17.45 6.26 7.26
C LYS A 122 16.48 5.48 6.35
N TRP A 123 15.42 4.87 6.92
CA TRP A 123 14.38 4.24 6.13
C TRP A 123 13.64 5.28 5.28
N LEU A 124 13.26 6.44 5.84
CA LEU A 124 12.61 7.51 5.10
C LEU A 124 13.51 8.03 3.96
N GLU A 125 14.81 8.19 4.19
CA GLU A 125 15.78 8.56 3.16
C GLU A 125 15.85 7.50 2.06
N SER A 126 15.90 6.22 2.41
CA SER A 126 16.02 5.12 1.45
C SER A 126 14.83 5.01 0.49
N ILE A 127 13.62 5.39 0.95
CA ILE A 127 12.40 5.35 0.12
C ILE A 127 12.14 6.66 -0.62
N ALA A 128 12.89 7.74 -0.33
CA ALA A 128 12.66 9.08 -0.87
C ALA A 128 12.71 9.11 -2.40
N SER A 129 13.63 8.36 -3.01
CA SER A 129 13.77 8.29 -4.47
C SER A 129 12.76 7.36 -5.16
N SER A 130 12.22 6.37 -4.43
CA SER A 130 11.36 5.31 -5.00
C SER A 130 9.86 5.55 -4.81
N ARG A 131 9.47 6.48 -3.95
CA ARG A 131 8.08 6.75 -3.60
C ARG A 131 7.67 8.16 -3.94
N LYS A 132 6.36 8.36 -4.25
CA LYS A 132 5.80 9.70 -4.47
C LYS A 132 5.92 10.58 -3.22
N CYS A 133 6.22 11.86 -3.41
CA CYS A 133 6.34 12.85 -2.33
C CYS A 133 5.16 12.83 -1.34
N SER A 134 3.93 12.68 -1.84
CA SER A 134 2.72 12.57 -0.98
C SER A 134 2.71 11.34 -0.07
N THR A 135 3.31 10.25 -0.51
CA THR A 135 3.42 9.02 0.31
C THR A 135 4.46 9.21 1.40
N ILE A 136 5.62 9.78 1.04
CA ILE A 136 6.70 10.10 2.00
C ILE A 136 6.19 11.08 3.04
N GLN A 137 5.46 12.12 2.63
CA GLN A 137 4.85 13.07 3.55
C GLN A 137 3.87 12.39 4.53
N LYS A 138 3.02 11.49 4.03
CA LYS A 138 2.11 10.73 4.90
C LYS A 138 2.91 9.90 5.92
N TYR A 139 3.97 9.24 5.49
CA TYR A 139 4.82 8.42 6.36
C TYR A 139 5.54 9.28 7.39
N SER A 140 6.16 10.38 6.98
CA SER A 140 6.82 11.35 7.88
C SER A 140 5.83 11.95 8.88
N THR A 141 4.61 12.29 8.45
CA THR A 141 3.58 12.83 9.33
C THR A 141 3.18 11.83 10.41
N ILE A 142 2.96 10.56 10.05
CA ILE A 142 2.59 9.51 11.01
C ILE A 142 3.77 9.20 11.92
N TYR A 143 4.97 9.08 11.39
CA TYR A 143 6.18 8.87 12.16
C TYR A 143 6.38 9.99 13.20
N ASN A 144 6.40 11.24 12.77
CA ASN A 144 6.65 12.39 13.66
C ASN A 144 5.55 12.60 14.71
N LYS A 145 4.29 12.29 14.35
CA LYS A 145 3.15 12.51 15.25
C LYS A 145 2.94 11.38 16.25
N TYR A 146 3.19 10.13 15.85
CA TYR A 146 2.78 8.97 16.67
C TYR A 146 3.93 8.06 17.05
N ILE A 147 4.93 7.83 16.19
CA ILE A 147 6.00 6.86 16.45
C ILE A 147 7.17 7.52 17.18
N LYS A 148 7.68 8.62 16.64
CA LYS A 148 8.86 9.32 17.18
C LYS A 148 8.68 9.76 18.65
N PRO A 149 7.55 10.37 19.08
CA PRO A 149 7.40 10.83 20.46
C PRO A 149 7.37 9.69 21.48
N ASN A 150 6.83 8.52 21.12
CA ASN A 150 6.64 7.42 22.06
C ASN A 150 7.82 6.45 22.07
N TRP A 151 8.40 6.15 20.90
CA TRP A 151 9.42 5.10 20.76
C TRP A 151 10.69 5.55 20.05
N GLY A 152 10.80 6.81 19.65
CA GLY A 152 11.95 7.30 18.87
C GLY A 152 13.31 7.05 19.52
N GLU A 153 13.43 7.30 20.82
CA GLU A 153 14.66 7.13 21.58
C GLU A 153 14.85 5.69 22.13
N SER A 154 13.87 4.82 21.90
CA SER A 154 13.96 3.42 22.33
C SER A 154 14.92 2.64 21.43
N VAL A 155 15.72 1.74 22.04
CA VAL A 155 16.57 0.79 21.33
C VAL A 155 15.68 -0.25 20.64
N ILE A 156 15.88 -0.46 19.34
CA ILE A 156 14.97 -1.30 18.54
C ILE A 156 14.91 -2.75 19.04
N ASP A 157 16.05 -3.31 19.49
CA ASP A 157 16.13 -4.69 20.01
C ASP A 157 15.49 -4.87 21.40
N GLN A 158 15.16 -3.78 22.08
CA GLN A 158 14.51 -3.79 23.40
C GLN A 158 13.00 -3.59 23.30
N LEU A 159 12.47 -3.36 22.12
CA LEU A 159 11.05 -3.15 21.89
C LEU A 159 10.25 -4.41 22.21
N ASN A 160 9.14 -4.22 22.95
CA ASN A 160 8.20 -5.27 23.26
C ASN A 160 6.89 -5.05 22.50
N GLN A 161 6.50 -6.02 21.66
CA GLN A 161 5.25 -5.95 20.89
C GLN A 161 4.02 -5.63 21.72
N ASN A 162 3.90 -6.26 22.91
CA ASN A 162 2.71 -6.09 23.75
C ASN A 162 2.64 -4.69 24.38
N GLU A 163 3.79 -4.09 24.69
CA GLU A 163 3.88 -2.73 25.22
C GLU A 163 3.51 -1.72 24.15
N ILE A 164 4.09 -1.84 22.96
CA ILE A 164 3.75 -0.98 21.81
C ILE A 164 2.25 -1.00 21.52
N LEU A 165 1.62 -2.20 21.52
CA LEU A 165 0.19 -2.32 21.24
C LEU A 165 -0.70 -1.71 22.32
N LYS A 166 -0.25 -1.67 23.58
CA LYS A 166 -0.96 -1.01 24.70
C LYS A 166 -0.82 0.51 24.66
N GLU A 167 0.33 1.00 24.22
CA GLU A 167 0.63 2.44 24.17
C GLU A 167 0.11 3.13 22.89
N LEU A 168 -0.50 2.37 21.98
CA LEU A 168 -1.15 2.98 20.83
C LEU A 168 -2.25 3.95 21.28
N PRO A 169 -2.32 5.17 20.68
CA PRO A 169 -3.28 6.17 21.10
C PRO A 169 -4.71 5.68 20.92
N GLU A 170 -5.47 5.57 21.99
CA GLU A 170 -6.89 5.17 21.96
C GLU A 170 -7.75 6.15 21.15
N THR A 171 -7.32 7.41 21.09
CA THR A 171 -7.98 8.47 20.31
C THR A 171 -7.78 8.33 18.80
N ALA A 172 -6.84 7.48 18.37
CA ALA A 172 -6.61 7.23 16.95
C ALA A 172 -7.69 6.27 16.43
N GLY A 173 -8.50 6.72 15.49
CA GLY A 173 -9.44 5.84 14.81
C GLY A 173 -8.75 4.62 14.17
N GLU A 174 -9.46 3.52 14.00
CA GLU A 174 -8.94 2.23 13.49
C GLU A 174 -8.06 2.36 12.22
N SER A 175 -8.45 3.23 11.28
CA SER A 175 -7.69 3.48 10.05
C SER A 175 -6.32 4.12 10.31
N VAL A 176 -6.24 5.01 11.29
CA VAL A 176 -4.98 5.65 11.70
C VAL A 176 -4.08 4.63 12.39
N THR A 177 -4.63 3.84 13.31
CA THR A 177 -3.91 2.75 13.99
C THR A 177 -3.32 1.75 13.00
N LYS A 178 -4.09 1.31 12.01
CA LYS A 178 -3.58 0.45 10.92
C LYS A 178 -2.43 1.11 10.16
N SER A 179 -2.51 2.43 9.92
CA SER A 179 -1.45 3.17 9.23
C SER A 179 -0.19 3.30 10.09
N ILE A 180 -0.31 3.53 11.39
CA ILE A 180 0.81 3.56 12.35
C ILE A 180 1.54 2.22 12.33
N LEU A 181 0.82 1.11 12.49
CA LEU A 181 1.41 -0.23 12.52
C LEU A 181 2.06 -0.61 11.19
N CYS A 182 1.44 -0.26 10.06
CA CYS A 182 2.02 -0.50 8.75
C CYS A 182 3.37 0.20 8.58
N ILE A 183 3.47 1.46 9.00
CA ILE A 183 4.70 2.26 8.91
C ILE A 183 5.72 1.75 9.92
N PHE A 184 5.33 1.46 11.15
CA PHE A 184 6.23 0.96 12.17
C PHE A 184 6.82 -0.40 11.76
N ASN A 185 6.01 -1.33 11.26
CA ASN A 185 6.50 -2.60 10.71
C ASN A 185 7.48 -2.40 9.55
N SER A 186 7.28 -1.38 8.71
CA SER A 186 8.23 -1.07 7.62
C SER A 186 9.57 -0.57 8.16
N ILE A 187 9.56 0.23 9.22
CA ILE A 187 10.77 0.69 9.92
C ILE A 187 11.50 -0.49 10.58
N LEU A 188 10.77 -1.35 11.30
CA LEU A 188 11.32 -2.55 11.96
C LEU A 188 11.92 -3.51 10.93
N ALA A 189 11.23 -3.80 9.84
CA ALA A 189 11.73 -4.65 8.76
C ALA A 189 12.99 -4.07 8.09
N TYR A 190 13.06 -2.76 7.91
CA TYR A 190 14.27 -2.09 7.42
C TYR A 190 15.43 -2.22 8.43
N GLY A 191 15.15 -2.08 9.73
CA GLY A 191 16.12 -2.29 10.80
C GLY A 191 16.70 -3.70 10.77
N THR A 192 15.84 -4.72 10.66
CA THR A 192 16.27 -6.13 10.55
C THR A 192 17.11 -6.37 9.30
N ALA A 193 16.68 -5.87 8.15
CA ALA A 193 17.39 -6.07 6.88
C ALA A 193 18.75 -5.35 6.81
N THR A 194 18.86 -4.15 7.41
CA THR A 194 20.05 -3.30 7.26
C THR A 194 21.03 -3.44 8.42
N TYR A 195 20.54 -3.66 9.64
CA TYR A 195 21.35 -3.66 10.86
C TYR A 195 21.34 -5.00 11.58
N GLY A 196 20.56 -5.99 11.10
CA GLY A 196 20.47 -7.30 11.73
C GLY A 196 19.75 -7.27 13.09
N THR A 197 18.87 -6.28 13.33
CA THR A 197 18.06 -6.21 14.54
C THR A 197 17.09 -7.39 14.63
N GLY A 198 16.58 -7.68 15.83
CA GLY A 198 15.61 -8.74 16.06
C GLY A 198 14.34 -8.55 15.21
N GLU A 199 13.75 -9.66 14.77
CA GLU A 199 12.52 -9.63 13.98
C GLU A 199 11.32 -9.38 14.91
N ILE A 200 10.67 -8.23 14.77
CA ILE A 200 9.46 -7.83 15.49
C ILE A 200 8.38 -7.53 14.47
N HIS A 201 7.22 -8.16 14.61
CA HIS A 201 6.05 -7.89 13.76
C HIS A 201 4.85 -7.47 14.58
N LEU A 202 4.40 -6.23 14.40
CA LEU A 202 3.25 -5.67 15.09
C LEU A 202 1.97 -6.06 14.35
N SER A 203 1.14 -6.91 14.96
CA SER A 203 -0.16 -7.31 14.42
C SER A 203 -1.29 -6.75 15.30
N TYR A 204 -2.23 -6.04 14.66
CA TYR A 204 -3.43 -5.54 15.31
C TYR A 204 -4.63 -6.39 14.90
N ARG A 205 -5.22 -7.07 15.86
CA ARG A 205 -6.54 -7.65 15.69
C ARG A 205 -7.57 -6.60 16.10
N ALA A 206 -8.22 -5.99 15.11
CA ALA A 206 -9.38 -5.17 15.39
C ALA A 206 -10.38 -5.98 16.24
N LYS A 207 -10.86 -5.41 17.35
CA LYS A 207 -12.04 -5.97 18.02
C LYS A 207 -13.12 -6.02 16.93
N ARG A 208 -13.57 -7.23 16.56
CA ARG A 208 -14.72 -7.37 15.66
C ARG A 208 -15.87 -6.66 16.35
N SER A 209 -16.16 -5.43 15.95
CA SER A 209 -17.46 -4.83 16.24
C SER A 209 -18.47 -5.71 15.50
N SER A 210 -19.37 -6.33 16.24
CA SER A 210 -20.45 -7.15 15.69
C SER A 210 -21.46 -6.39 14.86
N VAL A 211 -21.26 -5.09 14.74
CA VAL A 211 -21.96 -4.23 13.81
C VAL A 211 -21.11 -4.15 12.55
N THR A 212 -21.41 -4.97 11.55
CA THR A 212 -21.14 -4.63 10.17
C THR A 212 -21.85 -3.30 9.93
N SER A 213 -21.15 -2.19 10.21
CA SER A 213 -21.55 -0.90 9.67
C SER A 213 -21.51 -1.12 8.17
N ALA A 214 -22.70 -1.29 7.58
CA ALA A 214 -22.91 -1.14 6.15
C ALA A 214 -22.06 0.08 5.80
N ASN A 215 -21.12 -0.07 4.87
CA ASN A 215 -20.24 1.00 4.45
C ASN A 215 -21.13 2.18 4.03
N ASN A 216 -21.46 3.07 4.98
CA ASN A 216 -22.23 4.27 4.70
C ASN A 216 -21.33 5.14 3.81
N ILE A 217 -21.48 4.94 2.50
CA ILE A 217 -20.84 5.79 1.52
C ILE A 217 -21.51 7.14 1.68
N ASN A 218 -20.74 8.16 2.03
CA ASN A 218 -21.22 9.54 2.07
C ASN A 218 -21.53 9.99 0.64
N THR A 219 -22.76 9.73 0.19
CA THR A 219 -23.34 10.27 -1.04
C THR A 219 -24.26 11.43 -0.69
N ILE A 220 -24.43 12.33 -1.63
CA ILE A 220 -25.46 13.35 -1.57
C ILE A 220 -26.78 12.67 -1.97
N ASN A 221 -27.80 12.76 -1.14
CA ASN A 221 -29.10 12.18 -1.48
C ASN A 221 -29.77 12.91 -2.68
N THR A 222 -30.72 12.28 -3.32
CA THR A 222 -31.36 12.79 -4.56
C THR A 222 -31.93 14.19 -4.39
N THR A 223 -32.58 14.48 -3.27
CA THR A 223 -33.20 15.80 -3.00
C THR A 223 -32.12 16.87 -2.86
N ASP A 224 -31.06 16.61 -2.11
CA ASP A 224 -29.96 17.57 -1.95
C ASP A 224 -29.13 17.70 -3.24
N GLN A 225 -29.00 16.64 -4.04
CA GLN A 225 -28.40 16.72 -5.36
C GLN A 225 -29.20 17.65 -6.30
N GLN A 226 -30.51 17.56 -6.30
CA GLN A 226 -31.35 18.46 -7.08
C GLN A 226 -31.16 19.91 -6.64
N LYS A 227 -31.29 20.21 -5.34
CA LYS A 227 -31.06 21.54 -4.78
C LYS A 227 -29.67 22.09 -5.14
N LEU A 228 -28.64 21.25 -5.02
CA LEU A 228 -27.29 21.66 -5.37
C LEU A 228 -27.19 21.99 -6.85
N THR A 229 -27.73 21.15 -7.72
CA THR A 229 -27.69 21.36 -9.17
C THR A 229 -28.43 22.63 -9.57
N GLU A 230 -29.65 22.88 -9.04
CA GLU A 230 -30.39 24.10 -9.27
C GLU A 230 -29.63 25.35 -8.83
N TYR A 231 -29.07 25.33 -7.59
CA TYR A 231 -28.22 26.41 -7.09
C TYR A 231 -26.99 26.65 -7.96
N LEU A 232 -26.29 25.58 -8.39
CA LEU A 232 -25.08 25.71 -9.21
C LEU A 232 -25.39 26.29 -10.60
N LEU A 233 -26.56 26.02 -11.15
CA LEU A 233 -27.01 26.54 -12.44
C LEU A 233 -27.48 28.00 -12.35
N THR A 234 -27.87 28.47 -11.16
CA THR A 234 -28.22 29.89 -10.94
C THR A 234 -26.94 30.72 -10.92
N GLU A 235 -26.86 31.74 -11.79
CA GLU A 235 -25.63 32.58 -11.93
C GLU A 235 -24.39 31.75 -12.04
N LEU A 236 -24.35 30.89 -13.06
CA LEU A 236 -23.28 29.93 -13.27
C LEU A 236 -21.93 30.64 -13.47
N ASP A 237 -20.98 30.37 -12.56
CA ASP A 237 -19.58 30.78 -12.67
C ASP A 237 -18.67 29.59 -12.94
N ILE A 238 -17.39 29.84 -13.23
CA ILE A 238 -16.42 28.80 -13.54
C ILE A 238 -16.21 27.81 -12.37
N TYR A 239 -16.35 28.26 -11.12
CA TYR A 239 -16.19 27.42 -9.95
C TYR A 239 -17.42 26.51 -9.76
N LYS A 240 -18.64 27.03 -9.99
CA LYS A 240 -19.86 26.25 -9.99
C LYS A 240 -19.85 25.22 -11.12
N LEU A 241 -19.38 25.61 -12.32
CA LEU A 241 -19.22 24.68 -13.44
C LEU A 241 -18.24 23.56 -13.12
N GLY A 242 -17.11 23.85 -12.45
CA GLY A 242 -16.18 22.82 -11.99
C GLY A 242 -16.79 21.82 -10.99
N ILE A 243 -17.72 22.27 -10.12
CA ILE A 243 -18.45 21.35 -9.22
C ILE A 243 -19.42 20.47 -10.00
N LEU A 244 -20.10 21.02 -11.01
CA LEU A 244 -20.94 20.23 -11.93
C LEU A 244 -20.12 19.16 -12.66
N LEU A 245 -18.91 19.47 -13.13
CA LEU A 245 -18.00 18.46 -13.69
C LEU A 245 -17.69 17.34 -12.69
N CYS A 246 -17.44 17.68 -11.43
CA CYS A 246 -17.20 16.68 -10.39
C CYS A 246 -18.43 15.81 -10.10
N LEU A 247 -19.62 16.41 -10.08
CA LEU A 247 -20.89 15.72 -9.77
C LEU A 247 -21.35 14.81 -10.91
N PHE A 248 -21.14 15.21 -12.18
CA PHE A 248 -21.66 14.50 -13.36
C PHE A 248 -20.61 13.77 -14.19
N MET A 249 -19.31 13.94 -13.87
CA MET A 249 -18.22 13.22 -14.55
C MET A 249 -17.26 12.54 -13.56
N GLY A 250 -17.50 12.68 -12.25
CA GLY A 250 -16.77 11.95 -11.21
C GLY A 250 -15.30 12.34 -11.02
N LEU A 251 -14.92 13.59 -11.35
CA LEU A 251 -13.55 14.09 -11.15
C LEU A 251 -13.17 14.15 -9.68
N ARG A 252 -11.88 13.87 -9.39
CA ARG A 252 -11.32 14.08 -8.04
C ARG A 252 -11.00 15.57 -7.83
N LEU A 253 -11.01 16.01 -6.55
CA LEU A 253 -10.67 17.39 -6.19
C LEU A 253 -9.34 17.86 -6.80
N GLY A 254 -8.28 17.06 -6.72
CA GLY A 254 -6.99 17.42 -7.29
C GLY A 254 -6.96 17.43 -8.81
N GLU A 255 -7.80 16.64 -9.47
CA GLU A 255 -7.93 16.58 -10.93
C GLU A 255 -8.59 17.85 -11.46
N ILE A 256 -9.75 18.23 -10.91
CA ILE A 256 -10.44 19.46 -11.33
C ILE A 256 -9.60 20.71 -11.03
N CYS A 257 -8.86 20.74 -9.91
CA CYS A 257 -8.00 21.86 -9.57
C CYS A 257 -6.78 21.99 -10.49
N ALA A 258 -6.37 20.89 -11.15
CA ALA A 258 -5.25 20.85 -12.08
C ALA A 258 -5.69 20.83 -13.56
N LEU A 259 -6.99 20.78 -13.83
CA LEU A 259 -7.55 20.73 -15.18
C LEU A 259 -7.17 21.99 -15.95
N LYS A 260 -6.79 21.81 -17.22
CA LYS A 260 -6.54 22.91 -18.17
C LYS A 260 -7.60 22.88 -19.28
N TRP A 261 -7.76 24.01 -19.95
CA TRP A 261 -8.66 24.08 -21.11
C TRP A 261 -8.20 23.19 -22.27
N GLU A 262 -6.92 22.99 -22.45
CA GLU A 262 -6.35 22.05 -23.44
C GLU A 262 -6.74 20.58 -23.21
N ASP A 263 -7.15 20.21 -21.99
CA ASP A 263 -7.59 18.87 -21.65
C ASP A 263 -9.06 18.60 -22.07
N ILE A 264 -9.75 19.63 -22.56
CA ILE A 264 -11.16 19.54 -22.97
C ILE A 264 -11.22 19.60 -24.50
N ASP A 265 -11.50 18.48 -25.11
CA ASP A 265 -11.72 18.40 -26.55
C ASP A 265 -13.22 18.64 -26.85
N MET A 266 -13.50 19.82 -27.36
CA MET A 266 -14.86 20.24 -27.72
C MET A 266 -15.36 19.57 -29.02
N ILE A 267 -14.47 18.99 -29.84
CA ILE A 267 -14.84 18.32 -31.10
C ILE A 267 -15.27 16.90 -30.80
N SER A 268 -14.42 16.12 -30.10
CA SER A 268 -14.74 14.75 -29.70
C SER A 268 -15.67 14.67 -28.49
N ARG A 269 -15.95 15.80 -27.83
CA ARG A 269 -16.71 15.91 -26.58
C ARG A 269 -16.12 15.02 -25.46
N THR A 270 -14.80 15.08 -25.29
CA THR A 270 -14.10 14.32 -24.27
C THR A 270 -13.26 15.23 -23.36
N LEU A 271 -13.11 14.79 -22.11
CA LEU A 271 -12.25 15.42 -21.12
C LEU A 271 -11.12 14.45 -20.75
N HIS A 272 -9.88 14.91 -20.89
CA HIS A 272 -8.68 14.13 -20.58
C HIS A 272 -8.19 14.45 -19.16
N VAL A 273 -8.07 13.43 -18.32
CA VAL A 273 -7.50 13.58 -16.98
C VAL A 273 -6.02 13.24 -17.03
N ASN A 274 -5.18 14.28 -17.12
CA ASN A 274 -3.72 14.13 -17.34
C ASN A 274 -2.89 14.47 -16.10
N ARG A 275 -3.45 15.19 -15.13
CA ARG A 275 -2.71 15.70 -13.96
C ARG A 275 -3.57 15.81 -12.72
N THR A 276 -2.91 15.93 -11.58
CA THR A 276 -3.55 16.21 -10.30
C THR A 276 -2.68 17.18 -9.50
N VAL A 277 -3.31 18.03 -8.69
CA VAL A 277 -2.60 18.95 -7.80
C VAL A 277 -2.87 18.60 -6.34
N GLN A 278 -1.84 18.73 -5.54
CA GLN A 278 -1.90 18.58 -4.09
C GLN A 278 -1.00 19.60 -3.41
N ARG A 279 -1.24 19.86 -2.12
CA ARG A 279 -0.41 20.75 -1.34
C ARG A 279 0.59 19.94 -0.53
N LEU A 280 1.88 20.22 -0.70
CA LEU A 280 2.99 19.53 -0.02
C LEU A 280 3.88 20.53 0.73
N PRO A 281 4.63 20.10 1.78
CA PRO A 281 5.67 20.91 2.39
C PRO A 281 6.73 21.31 1.37
N VAL A 282 7.25 22.54 1.51
CA VAL A 282 8.25 23.09 0.56
C VAL A 282 9.52 22.24 0.53
N ASP A 283 9.97 21.75 1.68
CA ASP A 283 11.18 20.93 1.82
C ASP A 283 11.15 19.62 1.00
N MET A 284 9.96 19.15 0.63
CA MET A 284 9.79 17.94 -0.18
C MET A 284 9.66 18.21 -1.69
N VAL A 285 9.45 19.45 -2.09
CA VAL A 285 9.24 19.84 -3.50
C VAL A 285 10.56 20.14 -4.21
N HIS A 286 11.61 20.49 -3.48
CA HIS A 286 12.90 20.91 -4.05
C HIS A 286 13.76 19.77 -4.63
N THR A 287 13.31 18.52 -4.61
CA THR A 287 14.09 17.38 -5.12
C THR A 287 13.91 17.08 -6.61
N SER A 288 13.00 17.75 -7.33
CA SER A 288 12.70 17.37 -8.72
C SER A 288 12.66 18.49 -9.76
N ASP A 289 12.61 19.77 -9.41
CA ASP A 289 12.63 20.86 -10.41
C ASP A 289 13.22 22.14 -9.84
N SER A 290 14.48 22.42 -10.19
CA SER A 290 15.23 23.63 -9.81
C SER A 290 14.97 24.82 -10.72
N SER A 291 13.86 24.92 -11.41
CA SER A 291 13.51 26.06 -12.25
C SER A 291 12.20 26.70 -11.80
N GLN A 292 12.34 27.91 -11.31
CA GLN A 292 11.31 28.89 -10.96
C GLN A 292 10.66 28.76 -9.59
N ASN A 293 11.19 29.48 -8.59
CA ASN A 293 10.45 30.60 -7.99
C ASN A 293 11.23 31.18 -6.82
N ASN A 294 11.80 32.40 -7.06
CA ASN A 294 12.10 33.36 -6.03
C ASN A 294 10.80 33.78 -5.34
N HIS A 295 10.43 33.11 -4.27
CA HIS A 295 9.39 33.56 -3.36
C HIS A 295 9.88 33.47 -1.91
N THR A 296 10.01 34.65 -1.34
CA THR A 296 10.19 35.00 0.06
C THR A 296 9.72 33.94 1.06
N ALA A 297 10.59 33.60 1.95
CA ALA A 297 10.62 32.54 2.96
C ALA A 297 9.50 32.58 4.03
N THR A 298 8.22 32.52 3.68
CA THR A 298 7.13 32.48 4.66
C THR A 298 6.08 31.37 4.47
N ARG A 299 6.11 30.65 3.37
CA ARG A 299 5.10 29.58 3.15
C ARG A 299 5.67 28.20 3.46
N LYS A 300 5.11 27.55 4.46
CA LYS A 300 5.47 26.16 4.86
C LYS A 300 5.07 25.08 3.83
N THR A 301 4.19 25.41 2.85
CA THR A 301 3.67 24.47 1.86
C THR A 301 3.50 25.12 0.50
N SER A 302 3.67 24.34 -0.57
CA SER A 302 3.46 24.75 -1.97
C SER A 302 2.49 23.82 -2.70
N LEU A 303 1.96 24.26 -3.84
CA LEU A 303 1.18 23.43 -4.74
C LEU A 303 2.15 22.58 -5.56
N TYR A 304 1.91 21.30 -5.59
CA TYR A 304 2.67 20.33 -6.37
C TYR A 304 1.73 19.67 -7.39
N ILE A 305 2.10 19.76 -8.67
CA ILE A 305 1.39 19.10 -9.76
C ILE A 305 2.08 17.77 -10.00
N ASP A 306 1.33 16.69 -9.93
CA ASP A 306 1.84 15.34 -10.15
C ASP A 306 1.11 14.70 -11.34
N SER A 307 1.83 13.84 -12.05
CA SER A 307 1.19 12.89 -12.97
C SER A 307 0.33 11.90 -12.16
N PRO A 308 -0.75 11.38 -12.74
CA PRO A 308 -1.56 10.37 -12.07
C PRO A 308 -0.74 9.17 -11.60
N LYS A 309 -1.16 8.53 -10.50
CA LYS A 309 -0.38 7.46 -9.83
C LYS A 309 -0.24 6.17 -10.65
N THR A 310 -1.16 5.92 -11.57
CA THR A 310 -1.23 4.69 -12.37
C THR A 310 -1.67 5.04 -13.79
N SER A 311 -1.35 4.19 -14.77
CA SER A 311 -1.84 4.32 -16.15
C SER A 311 -3.37 4.44 -16.20
N ASN A 312 -4.08 3.73 -15.34
CA ASN A 312 -5.55 3.79 -15.25
C ASN A 312 -6.08 5.15 -14.74
N SER A 313 -5.21 6.00 -14.19
CA SER A 313 -5.61 7.34 -13.77
C SER A 313 -5.53 8.36 -14.89
N LEU A 314 -4.75 8.07 -15.95
CA LEU A 314 -4.84 8.74 -17.24
C LEU A 314 -6.08 8.19 -17.94
N ARG A 315 -7.05 9.02 -18.21
CA ARG A 315 -8.32 8.56 -18.79
C ARG A 315 -9.03 9.65 -19.53
N GLU A 316 -9.86 9.23 -20.45
CA GLU A 316 -10.79 10.06 -21.18
C GLU A 316 -12.20 9.86 -20.61
N ILE A 317 -12.92 10.93 -20.44
CA ILE A 317 -14.29 10.93 -19.91
C ILE A 317 -15.18 11.62 -20.94
N PRO A 318 -16.19 10.94 -21.50
CA PRO A 318 -17.19 11.58 -22.36
C PRO A 318 -17.91 12.71 -21.61
N ILE A 319 -18.10 13.84 -22.26
CA ILE A 319 -18.77 14.99 -21.70
C ILE A 319 -20.27 14.84 -21.97
N PRO A 320 -21.15 14.80 -20.92
CA PRO A 320 -22.60 14.75 -21.11
C PRO A 320 -23.12 16.01 -21.82
N ASP A 321 -24.13 15.87 -22.66
CA ASP A 321 -24.64 16.97 -23.52
C ASP A 321 -24.99 18.24 -22.73
N PHE A 322 -25.70 18.10 -21.61
CA PHE A 322 -26.04 19.25 -20.77
C PHE A 322 -24.85 19.99 -20.15
N ILE A 323 -23.74 19.27 -19.90
CA ILE A 323 -22.45 19.85 -19.45
C ILE A 323 -21.73 20.49 -20.63
N TYR A 324 -21.77 19.83 -21.80
CA TYR A 324 -21.17 20.33 -23.02
C TYR A 324 -21.69 21.73 -23.38
N ASP A 325 -23.00 21.93 -23.33
CA ASP A 325 -23.63 23.23 -23.61
C ASP A 325 -23.07 24.31 -22.69
N LYS A 326 -22.99 24.04 -21.39
CA LYS A 326 -22.43 24.97 -20.41
C LYS A 326 -20.93 25.23 -20.59
N LEU A 327 -20.18 24.20 -20.95
CA LEU A 327 -18.76 24.35 -21.29
C LEU A 327 -18.56 25.18 -22.56
N SER A 328 -19.39 24.99 -23.58
CA SER A 328 -19.33 25.73 -24.83
C SER A 328 -19.51 27.23 -24.62
N ASP A 329 -20.45 27.65 -23.78
CA ASP A 329 -20.70 29.05 -23.43
C ASP A 329 -19.43 29.67 -22.81
N TYR A 330 -18.77 28.96 -21.89
CA TYR A 330 -17.53 29.42 -21.27
C TYR A 330 -16.32 29.34 -22.22
N TYR A 331 -16.21 28.29 -23.04
CA TYR A 331 -15.11 28.12 -23.98
C TYR A 331 -15.02 29.23 -25.00
N ASN A 332 -16.15 29.72 -25.46
CA ASN A 332 -16.22 30.80 -26.44
C ASN A 332 -15.90 32.18 -25.84
N THR A 333 -16.20 32.39 -24.55
CA THR A 333 -16.00 33.66 -23.84
C THR A 333 -14.69 33.69 -23.05
N SER A 334 -14.12 32.56 -22.71
CA SER A 334 -12.93 32.42 -21.87
C SER A 334 -11.64 32.31 -22.71
N MET A 335 -10.52 32.54 -22.04
CA MET A 335 -9.23 32.53 -22.71
C MET A 335 -8.83 31.14 -23.17
N LYS A 336 -8.62 31.03 -24.47
CA LYS A 336 -8.04 29.84 -25.14
C LYS A 336 -6.59 29.67 -24.76
N GLY A 337 -6.11 28.41 -24.67
CA GLY A 337 -4.70 28.08 -24.51
C GLY A 337 -4.35 27.41 -23.19
N ASP A 338 -3.09 27.53 -22.79
CA ASP A 338 -2.42 26.86 -21.64
C ASP A 338 -2.97 27.23 -20.24
N SER A 339 -4.14 27.83 -20.18
CA SER A 339 -4.73 28.29 -18.92
C SER A 339 -5.43 27.17 -18.16
N TYR A 340 -5.27 27.16 -16.83
CA TYR A 340 -6.03 26.26 -15.99
C TYR A 340 -7.52 26.60 -16.04
N PHE A 341 -8.36 25.57 -15.95
CA PHE A 341 -9.81 25.69 -16.04
C PHE A 341 -10.40 26.61 -14.97
N LEU A 342 -10.03 26.40 -13.69
CA LEU A 342 -10.53 27.20 -12.57
C LEU A 342 -9.78 28.51 -12.34
N LYS A 343 -8.56 28.67 -12.90
CA LYS A 343 -7.72 29.85 -12.65
C LYS A 343 -6.68 30.00 -13.76
N LYS A 344 -6.54 31.19 -14.33
CA LYS A 344 -5.78 31.42 -15.53
C LYS A 344 -4.31 30.92 -15.51
N ASN A 345 -3.50 31.36 -14.54
CA ASN A 345 -2.03 31.25 -14.59
C ASN A 345 -1.43 30.19 -13.68
N GLN A 346 -2.24 29.53 -12.87
CA GLN A 346 -1.78 28.52 -11.90
C GLN A 346 -2.93 27.58 -11.54
N PRO A 347 -2.65 26.36 -11.05
CA PRO A 347 -3.68 25.48 -10.59
C PRO A 347 -4.43 26.08 -9.40
N MET A 348 -5.70 25.72 -9.26
CA MET A 348 -6.49 26.10 -8.09
C MET A 348 -6.00 25.35 -6.87
N ASP A 349 -5.89 26.05 -5.73
CA ASP A 349 -5.59 25.40 -4.46
C ASP A 349 -6.76 24.50 -4.03
N PRO A 350 -6.55 23.18 -3.85
CA PRO A 350 -7.61 22.25 -3.47
C PRO A 350 -8.34 22.65 -2.19
N ARG A 351 -7.63 23.19 -1.20
CA ARG A 351 -8.23 23.63 0.07
C ARG A 351 -9.14 24.84 -0.15
N THR A 352 -8.71 25.80 -0.96
CA THR A 352 -9.52 26.97 -1.28
C THR A 352 -10.77 26.56 -2.06
N TYR A 353 -10.64 25.63 -3.02
CA TYR A 353 -11.79 25.16 -3.80
C TYR A 353 -12.76 24.35 -2.94
N GLN A 354 -12.27 23.51 -2.04
CA GLN A 354 -13.10 22.81 -1.06
C GLN A 354 -13.87 23.79 -0.15
N ASN A 355 -13.25 24.87 0.28
CA ASN A 355 -13.93 25.89 1.08
C ASN A 355 -15.05 26.57 0.28
N LYS A 356 -14.84 26.86 -1.01
CA LYS A 356 -15.89 27.38 -1.89
C LYS A 356 -17.07 26.40 -2.00
N PHE A 357 -16.79 25.11 -2.16
CA PHE A 357 -17.81 24.07 -2.18
C PHE A 357 -18.65 24.07 -0.91
N HIS A 358 -18.03 24.21 0.27
CA HIS A 358 -18.79 24.30 1.53
C HIS A 358 -19.66 25.57 1.64
N ILE A 359 -19.22 26.67 1.03
CA ILE A 359 -20.02 27.88 0.94
C ILE A 359 -21.27 27.59 0.08
N TYR A 360 -21.10 27.00 -1.10
CA TYR A 360 -22.21 26.68 -2.01
C TYR A 360 -23.20 25.66 -1.43
N LEU A 361 -22.72 24.65 -0.67
CA LEU A 361 -23.61 23.74 0.06
C LEU A 361 -24.51 24.49 1.05
N ARG A 362 -23.94 25.42 1.81
CA ARG A 362 -24.66 26.23 2.79
C ARG A 362 -25.69 27.14 2.11
N GLU A 363 -25.31 27.81 1.01
CA GLU A 363 -26.19 28.67 0.23
C GLU A 363 -27.32 27.90 -0.45
N ALA A 364 -27.07 26.64 -0.85
CA ALA A 364 -28.11 25.73 -1.36
C ALA A 364 -28.96 25.10 -0.25
N GLY A 365 -28.75 25.44 1.03
CA GLY A 365 -29.47 24.87 2.16
C GLY A 365 -29.21 23.39 2.41
N ILE A 366 -28.00 22.91 2.10
CA ILE A 366 -27.61 21.52 2.19
C ILE A 366 -26.64 21.34 3.36
N GLY A 367 -26.79 20.22 4.08
CA GLY A 367 -25.88 19.84 5.16
C GLY A 367 -24.42 19.66 4.70
N ASN A 368 -23.48 19.87 5.61
CA ASN A 368 -22.07 19.79 5.30
C ASN A 368 -21.68 18.36 4.88
N THR A 369 -21.05 18.23 3.72
CA THR A 369 -20.55 16.98 3.18
C THR A 369 -19.14 17.15 2.60
N HIS A 370 -18.40 16.04 2.47
CA HIS A 370 -17.05 16.06 1.90
C HIS A 370 -17.09 16.24 0.38
N PHE A 371 -16.15 16.99 -0.18
CA PHE A 371 -16.03 17.19 -1.63
C PHE A 371 -16.03 15.85 -2.41
N HIS A 372 -15.44 14.82 -1.86
CA HIS A 372 -15.39 13.50 -2.50
C HIS A 372 -16.76 12.81 -2.60
N ALA A 373 -17.76 13.28 -1.86
CA ALA A 373 -19.16 12.82 -1.96
C ALA A 373 -19.73 13.08 -3.35
N LEU A 374 -19.33 14.16 -4.06
CA LEU A 374 -19.75 14.41 -5.45
C LEU A 374 -19.43 13.21 -6.35
N ARG A 375 -18.19 12.73 -6.26
CA ARG A 375 -17.76 11.57 -7.04
C ARG A 375 -18.43 10.26 -6.60
N HIS A 376 -18.69 10.09 -5.32
CA HIS A 376 -19.46 8.95 -4.82
C HIS A 376 -20.89 8.97 -5.33
N THR A 377 -21.52 10.15 -5.34
CA THR A 377 -22.86 10.34 -5.90
C THR A 377 -22.88 10.02 -7.39
N PHE A 378 -21.93 10.52 -8.16
CA PHE A 378 -21.79 10.17 -9.58
C PHE A 378 -21.73 8.64 -9.78
N ALA A 379 -20.83 7.97 -9.06
CA ALA A 379 -20.66 6.53 -9.21
C ALA A 379 -21.93 5.74 -8.82
N THR A 380 -22.59 6.14 -7.74
CA THR A 380 -23.85 5.54 -7.29
C THR A 380 -24.96 5.74 -8.33
N ASN A 381 -25.09 6.95 -8.86
CA ASN A 381 -26.10 7.26 -9.88
C ASN A 381 -25.87 6.44 -11.15
N CYS A 382 -24.65 6.34 -11.65
CA CYS A 382 -24.33 5.52 -12.82
C CYS A 382 -24.73 4.05 -12.61
N ILE A 383 -24.32 3.46 -11.47
CA ILE A 383 -24.67 2.06 -11.16
C ILE A 383 -26.18 1.89 -11.00
N SER A 384 -26.86 2.82 -10.30
CA SER A 384 -28.32 2.77 -10.12
C SER A 384 -29.10 2.94 -11.44
N SER A 385 -28.52 3.64 -12.41
CA SER A 385 -29.06 3.76 -13.77
C SER A 385 -28.75 2.56 -14.67
N GLY A 386 -28.10 1.51 -14.15
CA GLY A 386 -27.78 0.29 -14.89
C GLY A 386 -26.46 0.32 -15.68
N ALA A 387 -25.62 1.33 -15.44
CA ALA A 387 -24.32 1.37 -16.11
C ALA A 387 -23.42 0.19 -15.65
N ASP A 388 -22.65 -0.34 -16.59
CA ASP A 388 -21.70 -1.41 -16.32
C ASP A 388 -20.60 -0.95 -15.33
N ALA A 389 -20.34 -1.78 -14.32
CA ALA A 389 -19.38 -1.46 -13.26
C ALA A 389 -17.94 -1.30 -13.76
N LYS A 390 -17.57 -1.95 -14.88
CA LYS A 390 -16.26 -1.80 -15.47
C LYS A 390 -16.12 -0.44 -16.15
N SER A 391 -17.10 -0.01 -16.92
CA SER A 391 -17.16 1.30 -17.56
C SER A 391 -17.12 2.42 -16.50
N VAL A 392 -17.91 2.30 -15.42
CA VAL A 392 -17.86 3.24 -14.30
C VAL A 392 -16.49 3.26 -13.62
N SER A 393 -15.86 2.09 -13.45
CA SER A 393 -14.50 1.99 -12.89
C SER A 393 -13.45 2.70 -13.74
N GLU A 394 -13.55 2.59 -15.06
CA GLU A 394 -12.65 3.25 -16.03
C GLU A 394 -12.85 4.77 -16.02
N ILE A 395 -14.09 5.25 -16.07
CA ILE A 395 -14.43 6.68 -15.94
C ILE A 395 -13.88 7.26 -14.63
N LEU A 396 -14.02 6.52 -13.54
CA LEU A 396 -13.49 6.92 -12.25
C LEU A 396 -11.95 6.79 -12.17
N GLY A 397 -11.30 6.01 -13.01
CA GLY A 397 -9.86 5.72 -12.93
C GLY A 397 -9.52 4.97 -11.65
N HIS A 398 -10.25 3.89 -11.35
CA HIS A 398 -9.91 2.96 -10.29
C HIS A 398 -8.86 1.97 -10.79
N SER A 399 -7.86 1.67 -9.97
CA SER A 399 -6.81 0.70 -10.32
C SER A 399 -7.32 -0.75 -10.41
N ASN A 400 -8.49 -1.02 -9.83
CA ASN A 400 -9.13 -2.33 -9.83
C ASN A 400 -10.66 -2.13 -9.81
N VAL A 401 -11.37 -2.83 -10.69
CA VAL A 401 -12.84 -2.83 -10.77
C VAL A 401 -13.51 -3.26 -9.46
N ASN A 402 -12.85 -4.09 -8.67
CA ASN A 402 -13.35 -4.52 -7.36
C ASN A 402 -13.60 -3.35 -6.41
N ILE A 403 -12.91 -2.21 -6.58
CA ILE A 403 -13.18 -0.99 -5.80
C ILE A 403 -14.58 -0.47 -6.10
N THR A 404 -14.98 -0.47 -7.38
CA THR A 404 -16.33 -0.06 -7.82
C THR A 404 -17.37 -1.08 -7.38
N LEU A 405 -17.12 -2.37 -7.61
CA LEU A 405 -18.04 -3.44 -7.23
C LEU A 405 -18.32 -3.46 -5.72
N ASN A 406 -17.28 -3.51 -4.90
CA ASN A 406 -17.43 -3.60 -3.45
C ASN A 406 -18.03 -2.34 -2.82
N ARG A 407 -17.89 -1.19 -3.49
CA ARG A 407 -18.32 0.09 -2.93
C ARG A 407 -19.69 0.51 -3.39
N TYR A 408 -20.08 0.27 -4.65
CA TYR A 408 -21.29 0.82 -5.22
C TYR A 408 -22.31 -0.24 -5.69
N VAL A 409 -21.88 -1.49 -5.91
CA VAL A 409 -22.76 -2.54 -6.39
C VAL A 409 -23.27 -3.37 -5.21
N HIS A 410 -24.49 -3.07 -4.76
CA HIS A 410 -25.14 -3.82 -3.69
C HIS A 410 -26.48 -4.37 -4.23
N PRO A 411 -26.46 -5.51 -4.97
CA PRO A 411 -27.67 -6.04 -5.60
C PRO A 411 -28.70 -6.46 -4.54
N ASN A 412 -29.86 -5.83 -4.59
CA ASN A 412 -31.01 -6.23 -3.81
C ASN A 412 -31.72 -7.45 -4.44
N LEU A 413 -32.77 -7.97 -3.77
CA LEU A 413 -33.48 -9.15 -4.25
C LEU A 413 -34.19 -8.88 -5.59
N GLU A 414 -34.66 -7.67 -5.81
CA GLU A 414 -35.36 -7.26 -7.03
C GLU A 414 -34.40 -7.20 -8.23
N THR A 415 -33.20 -6.63 -8.05
CA THR A 415 -32.14 -6.66 -9.07
C THR A 415 -31.76 -8.10 -9.45
N LYS A 416 -31.64 -9.00 -8.45
CA LYS A 416 -31.37 -10.42 -8.70
C LYS A 416 -32.49 -11.09 -9.47
N ARG A 417 -33.77 -10.77 -9.13
CA ARG A 417 -34.93 -11.30 -9.83
C ARG A 417 -35.00 -10.83 -11.27
N SER A 418 -34.77 -9.54 -11.50
CA SER A 418 -34.73 -8.98 -12.87
C SER A 418 -33.64 -9.62 -13.72
N ALA A 419 -32.44 -9.84 -13.14
CA ALA A 419 -31.35 -10.49 -13.84
C ALA A 419 -31.68 -11.95 -14.24
N ILE A 420 -32.39 -12.70 -13.38
CA ILE A 420 -32.81 -14.07 -13.69
C ILE A 420 -33.91 -14.04 -14.75
N ASN A 421 -34.88 -13.14 -14.64
CA ASN A 421 -36.00 -13.04 -15.58
C ASN A 421 -35.59 -12.53 -16.99
N SER A 422 -34.40 -11.93 -17.12
CA SER A 422 -33.86 -11.50 -18.41
C SER A 422 -33.27 -12.66 -19.24
N ILE A 423 -33.13 -13.85 -18.65
CA ILE A 423 -32.68 -15.05 -19.36
C ILE A 423 -33.82 -15.50 -20.27
N VAL A 424 -33.63 -15.36 -21.57
CA VAL A 424 -34.59 -15.84 -22.59
C VAL A 424 -34.47 -17.37 -22.66
N ILE A 425 -35.59 -18.06 -22.53
CA ILE A 425 -35.66 -19.50 -22.79
C ILE A 425 -35.56 -19.67 -24.31
N PRO A 426 -34.58 -20.45 -24.85
CA PRO A 426 -34.40 -20.64 -26.27
C PRO A 426 -35.57 -21.41 -26.93
#